data_3ad57ab80e22100aed0e1af15f62a811
#
_entry.id   3ad57ab80e22100aed0e1af15f62a811
#
_cell.length_a   1.000
_cell.length_b   1.000
_cell.length_c   1.000
_cell.angle_alpha   90.00
_cell.angle_beta   90.00
_cell.angle_gamma   90.00
#
_symmetry.space_group_name_H-M   'P 1'
#
loop_
_entity.id
_entity.type
_entity.pdbx_description
1 polymer ?
#
loop_
_entity_poly.entity_id
_entity_poly.type
_entity_poly.pdbx_seq_one_letter_code
_entity_poly.pdbx_strand_id
1 'polypeptide(L)'
;MRITAYDLQDLGDGYLAIQSSNGQSVVSNDLDDLLRFLRYSSKDTIRVFFDLDEAAASVLRKIPKPLLERVADHDTAVNIGEHHFFYYHDRVLQVGWTRYFGLKTFYGYPEYVPIISLDGVQEMADEVMATLDRMGIGDTNLLTSAVACFEASELGKQTYAGIPKGWEISPACYEILDYADQADHKDWVEARQIGHWESGLYDWDKTSCYMALASKLYDLRDCEFWKSDTMGKREQGASYGFARGSFYIYPDGERSHCSPIVATVVNDFLGNPVGRLPVDIYSLEEVRTVERYGIGEFDFIDGWFIKTMNGVAPRFPFKDIMNYLYQKRAISPLASSIAKGIGNQVVGKLIQKRDSDNSIRNEIYHALITSGARCEITKFLVENDIQVEELVSIQTDGVRITRELSEPTRNGLGSWRCNGDFPTIVVSPRKVYCQDKKPYRITYSDILDMVNEHPQSDRYSKKAERHITLAQAKAMGDIYRVGEYASAPARFDLLGLESEQCRIFSKLPRTGKQLLANRYNSEPVVFD
;
A
#
# COMPACT_ATOMS: atom_id res chain seq x y z
N MET A 1 -13.16 -0.96 28.17
CA MET A 1 -12.11 0.06 28.45
C MET A 1 -12.69 1.42 28.11
N ARG A 2 -12.42 2.49 28.88
CA ARG A 2 -12.91 3.82 28.53
C ARG A 2 -11.93 4.52 27.59
N ILE A 3 -12.45 5.25 26.60
CA ILE A 3 -11.65 6.11 25.74
C ILE A 3 -11.98 7.56 26.09
N THR A 4 -10.97 8.41 26.02
CA THR A 4 -11.16 9.87 26.12
C THR A 4 -10.55 10.51 24.89
N ALA A 5 -11.36 11.18 24.11
CA ALA A 5 -10.92 11.97 22.98
C ALA A 5 -10.34 13.32 23.44
N TYR A 6 -9.37 13.79 22.70
CA TYR A 6 -8.73 15.09 22.91
C TYR A 6 -8.75 15.87 21.62
N ASP A 7 -8.97 17.16 21.73
CA ASP A 7 -8.82 18.15 20.68
C ASP A 7 -7.78 19.18 21.09
N LEU A 8 -6.99 19.65 20.14
CA LEU A 8 -5.99 20.68 20.35
C LEU A 8 -6.19 21.78 19.31
N GLN A 9 -6.40 23.00 19.76
CA GLN A 9 -6.61 24.16 18.92
C GLN A 9 -5.51 25.20 19.15
N ASP A 10 -4.95 25.73 18.08
CA ASP A 10 -4.07 26.90 18.12
C ASP A 10 -4.95 28.16 18.07
N LEU A 11 -4.94 28.92 19.16
CA LEU A 11 -5.76 30.14 19.30
C LEU A 11 -5.05 31.40 18.80
N GLY A 12 -3.81 31.27 18.27
CA GLY A 12 -2.95 32.38 17.91
C GLY A 12 -2.20 32.96 19.13
N ASP A 13 -1.33 33.96 18.89
CA ASP A 13 -0.49 34.62 19.89
C ASP A 13 0.29 33.67 20.82
N GLY A 14 0.49 32.45 20.35
CA GLY A 14 1.19 31.39 21.08
C GLY A 14 0.33 30.66 22.11
N TYR A 15 -0.97 30.87 22.19
CA TYR A 15 -1.86 30.13 23.06
C TYR A 15 -2.34 28.84 22.39
N LEU A 16 -2.32 27.74 23.16
CA LEU A 16 -2.95 26.47 22.78
C LEU A 16 -4.10 26.16 23.74
N ALA A 17 -5.21 25.69 23.18
CA ALA A 17 -6.32 25.10 23.95
C ALA A 17 -6.29 23.58 23.76
N ILE A 18 -6.30 22.83 24.86
CA ILE A 18 -6.46 21.37 24.83
C ILE A 18 -7.74 21.06 25.60
N GLN A 19 -8.65 20.33 24.97
CA GLN A 19 -9.91 19.90 25.54
C GLN A 19 -10.03 18.38 25.49
N SER A 20 -10.73 17.80 26.44
CA SER A 20 -11.02 16.37 26.46
C SER A 20 -12.52 16.11 26.55
N SER A 21 -12.97 15.01 25.98
CA SER A 21 -14.40 14.60 25.98
C SER A 21 -15.00 14.36 27.38
N ASN A 22 -14.16 14.25 28.41
CA ASN A 22 -14.60 14.14 29.79
C ASN A 22 -14.77 15.51 30.49
N GLY A 23 -14.69 16.61 29.73
CA GLY A 23 -14.93 17.96 30.19
C GLY A 23 -13.72 18.68 30.82
N GLN A 24 -12.53 18.09 30.77
CA GLN A 24 -11.32 18.77 31.22
C GLN A 24 -10.76 19.65 30.10
N SER A 25 -10.19 20.80 30.45
CA SER A 25 -9.56 21.69 29.47
C SER A 25 -8.43 22.51 30.09
N VAL A 26 -7.52 22.96 29.24
CA VAL A 26 -6.46 23.93 29.53
C VAL A 26 -6.31 24.89 28.36
N VAL A 27 -6.10 26.17 28.67
CA VAL A 27 -5.68 27.19 27.70
C VAL A 27 -4.43 27.84 28.26
N SER A 28 -3.32 27.68 27.59
CA SER A 28 -2.03 28.24 28.05
C SER A 28 -1.09 28.51 26.87
N ASN A 29 -0.22 29.51 27.05
CA ASN A 29 0.93 29.70 26.20
C ASN A 29 2.24 29.12 26.83
N ASP A 30 2.14 28.64 28.07
CA ASP A 30 3.24 28.00 28.81
C ASP A 30 3.27 26.49 28.51
N LEU A 31 4.43 26.01 28.07
CA LEU A 31 4.66 24.61 27.77
C LEU A 31 4.50 23.71 28.99
N ASP A 32 4.93 24.16 30.18
CA ASP A 32 4.84 23.37 31.42
C ASP A 32 3.38 23.12 31.84
N ASP A 33 2.53 24.12 31.69
CA ASP A 33 1.07 23.96 31.95
C ASP A 33 0.43 22.96 31.00
N LEU A 34 0.76 23.04 29.70
CA LEU A 34 0.25 22.11 28.68
C LEU A 34 0.73 20.67 28.94
N LEU A 35 2.00 20.49 29.25
CA LEU A 35 2.57 19.17 29.56
C LEU A 35 2.01 18.62 30.89
N ARG A 36 1.78 19.48 31.88
CA ARG A 36 1.15 19.11 33.15
C ARG A 36 -0.28 18.60 32.92
N PHE A 37 -1.05 19.28 32.08
CA PHE A 37 -2.39 18.83 31.69
C PHE A 37 -2.34 17.47 31.00
N LEU A 38 -1.49 17.31 29.99
CA LEU A 38 -1.33 16.05 29.27
C LEU A 38 -0.83 14.91 30.17
N ARG A 39 0.06 15.20 31.14
CA ARG A 39 0.59 14.20 32.07
C ARG A 39 -0.46 13.68 33.05
N TYR A 40 -1.37 14.54 33.53
CA TYR A 40 -2.31 14.19 34.58
C TYR A 40 -3.76 14.05 34.14
N SER A 41 -4.03 14.37 32.86
CA SER A 41 -5.38 14.25 32.34
C SER A 41 -5.78 12.77 32.24
N SER A 42 -6.95 12.45 32.81
CA SER A 42 -7.62 11.15 32.65
C SER A 42 -6.76 9.91 32.98
N LYS A 43 -6.84 9.42 34.22
CA LYS A 43 -6.25 8.13 34.60
C LYS A 43 -7.13 6.98 34.11
N ASP A 44 -6.51 5.83 33.77
CA ASP A 44 -7.17 4.56 33.44
C ASP A 44 -8.00 4.56 32.15
N THR A 45 -7.69 5.42 31.17
CA THR A 45 -8.35 5.48 29.86
C THR A 45 -7.35 5.46 28.73
N ILE A 46 -7.78 4.96 27.57
CA ILE A 46 -7.07 5.17 26.31
C ILE A 46 -7.35 6.60 25.86
N ARG A 47 -6.31 7.32 25.46
CA ARG A 47 -6.39 8.73 25.09
C ARG A 47 -6.06 8.89 23.64
N VAL A 48 -6.92 9.58 22.91
CA VAL A 48 -6.81 9.69 21.46
C VAL A 48 -6.95 11.12 20.99
N PHE A 49 -6.16 11.48 19.99
CA PHE A 49 -6.41 12.60 19.07
C PHE A 49 -6.88 12.03 17.74
N PHE A 50 -7.62 12.82 16.97
CA PHE A 50 -7.92 12.40 15.60
C PHE A 50 -6.62 12.35 14.77
N ASP A 51 -5.93 13.48 14.64
CA ASP A 51 -4.61 13.58 14.02
C ASP A 51 -3.55 13.84 15.08
N LEU A 52 -2.83 12.78 15.46
CA LEU A 52 -1.80 12.88 16.48
C LEU A 52 -0.62 13.72 16.03
N ASP A 53 -0.27 13.68 14.74
CA ASP A 53 0.85 14.45 14.19
C ASP A 53 0.58 15.95 14.25
N GLU A 54 -0.64 16.37 13.94
CA GLU A 54 -1.05 17.78 14.03
C GLU A 54 -1.02 18.28 15.47
N ALA A 55 -1.60 17.49 16.37
CA ALA A 55 -1.60 17.81 17.81
C ALA A 55 -0.17 17.86 18.36
N ALA A 56 0.66 16.87 18.02
CA ALA A 56 2.06 16.83 18.44
C ALA A 56 2.87 18.00 17.87
N ALA A 57 2.69 18.35 16.61
CA ALA A 57 3.36 19.47 15.95
C ALA A 57 3.10 20.80 16.69
N SER A 58 1.87 21.00 17.17
CA SER A 58 1.51 22.20 17.94
C SER A 58 2.22 22.27 19.29
N VAL A 59 2.37 21.13 19.98
CA VAL A 59 3.16 21.05 21.24
C VAL A 59 4.66 21.20 20.97
N LEU A 60 5.16 20.54 19.92
CA LEU A 60 6.59 20.54 19.55
C LEU A 60 7.10 21.97 19.27
N ARG A 61 6.27 22.83 18.68
CA ARG A 61 6.63 24.25 18.46
C ARG A 61 6.94 25.01 19.74
N LYS A 62 6.42 24.58 20.87
CA LYS A 62 6.66 25.18 22.17
C LYS A 62 7.96 24.69 22.83
N ILE A 63 8.55 23.61 22.34
CA ILE A 63 9.77 23.03 22.92
C ILE A 63 10.96 23.91 22.58
N PRO A 64 11.83 24.24 23.56
CA PRO A 64 13.07 24.96 23.30
C PRO A 64 13.93 24.25 22.25
N LYS A 65 14.50 25.02 21.32
CA LYS A 65 15.26 24.50 20.17
C LYS A 65 16.28 23.40 20.50
N PRO A 66 17.13 23.52 21.53
CA PRO A 66 18.12 22.48 21.85
C PRO A 66 17.48 21.16 22.30
N LEU A 67 16.25 21.20 22.86
CA LEU A 67 15.52 20.00 23.26
C LEU A 67 14.76 19.41 22.08
N LEU A 68 14.31 20.23 21.14
CA LEU A 68 13.61 19.77 19.95
C LEU A 68 14.51 18.90 19.06
N GLU A 69 15.80 19.25 18.94
CA GLU A 69 16.79 18.43 18.23
C GLU A 69 16.91 17.01 18.82
N ARG A 70 16.85 16.91 20.15
CA ARG A 70 16.88 15.61 20.85
C ARG A 70 15.57 14.82 20.67
N VAL A 71 14.43 15.49 20.63
CA VAL A 71 13.13 14.84 20.35
C VAL A 71 13.08 14.29 18.92
N ALA A 72 13.77 14.92 17.99
CA ALA A 72 13.86 14.45 16.61
C ALA A 72 14.65 13.16 16.43
N ASP A 73 15.49 12.82 17.40
CA ASP A 73 16.15 11.54 17.45
C ASP A 73 15.14 10.51 18.02
N HIS A 74 14.59 9.66 17.18
CA HIS A 74 13.40 8.84 17.42
C HIS A 74 13.49 7.92 18.64
N ASP A 75 14.68 7.69 19.17
CA ASP A 75 14.92 6.77 20.28
C ASP A 75 15.12 7.46 21.63
N THR A 76 15.01 8.80 21.66
CA THR A 76 15.38 9.55 22.86
C THR A 76 14.19 10.32 23.44
N ALA A 77 13.73 9.90 24.62
CA ALA A 77 12.85 10.71 25.44
C ALA A 77 13.63 11.89 26.05
N VAL A 78 13.03 13.06 26.13
CA VAL A 78 13.63 14.26 26.71
C VAL A 78 12.88 14.73 27.95
N ASN A 79 13.61 15.21 28.95
CA ASN A 79 12.99 15.88 30.09
C ASN A 79 12.82 17.37 29.77
N ILE A 80 11.58 17.84 29.91
CA ILE A 80 11.20 19.25 29.78
C ILE A 80 10.64 19.65 31.13
N GLY A 81 11.40 20.43 31.91
CA GLY A 81 11.07 20.66 33.31
C GLY A 81 10.97 19.34 34.09
N GLU A 82 9.83 19.13 34.74
CA GLU A 82 9.52 17.88 35.46
C GLU A 82 8.88 16.81 34.56
N HIS A 83 8.69 17.07 33.27
CA HIS A 83 7.96 16.21 32.36
C HIS A 83 8.90 15.40 31.48
N HIS A 84 8.71 14.09 31.52
CA HIS A 84 9.33 13.16 30.58
C HIS A 84 8.52 13.15 29.29
N PHE A 85 9.07 13.68 28.18
CA PHE A 85 8.39 13.84 26.92
C PHE A 85 9.01 12.93 25.86
N PHE A 86 8.18 12.21 25.14
CA PHE A 86 8.56 11.36 24.02
C PHE A 86 7.52 11.49 22.92
N TYR A 87 7.96 11.64 21.70
CA TYR A 87 7.11 11.60 20.53
C TYR A 87 7.70 10.66 19.47
N TYR A 88 6.91 9.69 19.10
CA TYR A 88 7.21 8.78 17.99
C TYR A 88 6.15 9.03 16.92
N HIS A 89 6.57 9.54 15.75
CA HIS A 89 5.70 10.03 14.72
C HIS A 89 4.61 9.01 14.33
N ASP A 90 3.43 9.49 13.99
CA ASP A 90 2.23 8.78 13.54
C ASP A 90 1.66 7.74 14.52
N ARG A 91 2.23 7.58 15.71
CA ARG A 91 1.81 6.47 16.56
C ARG A 91 1.59 6.82 18.03
N VAL A 92 2.52 7.50 18.66
CA VAL A 92 2.49 7.74 20.09
C VAL A 92 3.07 9.09 20.46
N LEU A 93 2.31 9.88 21.21
CA LEU A 93 2.80 11.00 22.02
C LEU A 93 2.75 10.57 23.48
N GLN A 94 3.85 10.68 24.21
CA GLN A 94 3.92 10.33 25.63
C GLN A 94 4.41 11.51 26.46
N VAL A 95 3.69 11.80 27.54
CA VAL A 95 4.06 12.80 28.55
C VAL A 95 4.03 12.14 29.93
N GLY A 96 5.18 11.95 30.55
CA GLY A 96 5.33 11.12 31.73
C GLY A 96 4.94 9.66 31.41
N TRP A 97 3.97 9.12 32.13
CA TRP A 97 3.42 7.78 31.92
C TRP A 97 2.16 7.77 31.03
N THR A 98 1.71 8.95 30.59
CA THR A 98 0.48 9.10 29.81
C THR A 98 0.80 9.02 28.31
N ARG A 99 0.10 8.12 27.62
CA ARG A 99 0.24 7.91 26.17
C ARG A 99 -1.01 8.36 25.43
N TYR A 100 -0.81 8.98 24.28
CA TYR A 100 -1.83 9.45 23.35
C TYR A 100 -1.63 8.78 21.98
N PHE A 101 -2.71 8.46 21.31
CA PHE A 101 -2.73 7.76 20.05
C PHE A 101 -3.53 8.53 19.00
N GLY A 102 -3.24 8.25 17.70
CA GLY A 102 -3.94 8.86 16.59
C GLY A 102 -5.02 7.95 16.00
N LEU A 103 -6.25 8.43 15.84
CA LEU A 103 -7.34 7.67 15.22
C LEU A 103 -7.26 7.63 13.70
N LYS A 104 -6.62 8.61 13.07
CA LYS A 104 -6.49 8.73 11.62
C LYS A 104 -5.95 7.47 10.95
N THR A 105 -5.06 6.74 11.63
CA THR A 105 -4.47 5.49 11.13
C THR A 105 -5.48 4.37 10.91
N PHE A 106 -6.66 4.40 11.54
CA PHE A 106 -7.72 3.40 11.39
C PHE A 106 -8.63 3.69 10.20
N TYR A 107 -8.80 4.97 9.83
CA TYR A 107 -9.70 5.39 8.76
C TYR A 107 -9.03 5.45 7.38
N GLY A 108 -7.74 5.15 7.30
CA GLY A 108 -6.93 5.47 6.13
C GLY A 108 -6.65 6.97 6.07
N TYR A 109 -5.84 7.42 5.11
CA TYR A 109 -5.55 8.86 4.96
C TYR A 109 -6.73 9.59 4.28
N PRO A 110 -7.71 10.13 5.01
CA PRO A 110 -8.56 11.17 4.46
C PRO A 110 -7.71 12.44 4.46
N GLU A 111 -7.24 12.87 3.31
CA GLU A 111 -6.49 14.14 3.17
C GLU A 111 -7.35 15.36 3.52
N TYR A 112 -8.64 15.17 3.62
CA TYR A 112 -9.64 16.15 4.05
C TYR A 112 -10.57 15.52 5.07
N VAL A 113 -10.20 15.64 6.32
CA VAL A 113 -11.19 15.52 7.39
C VAL A 113 -11.71 16.93 7.62
N PRO A 114 -13.02 17.17 7.51
CA PRO A 114 -13.60 18.42 7.99
C PRO A 114 -13.21 18.59 9.46
N ILE A 115 -13.12 19.83 9.94
CA ILE A 115 -12.87 20.11 11.37
C ILE A 115 -13.85 19.25 12.17
N ILE A 116 -13.32 18.19 12.79
CA ILE A 116 -14.14 17.26 13.56
C ILE A 116 -14.25 17.84 14.97
N SER A 117 -15.48 18.00 15.45
CA SER A 117 -15.71 18.39 16.83
C SER A 117 -15.16 17.34 17.81
N LEU A 118 -14.86 17.73 19.03
CA LEU A 118 -14.41 16.82 20.08
C LEU A 118 -15.37 15.63 20.26
N ASP A 119 -16.68 15.88 20.21
CA ASP A 119 -17.70 14.83 20.27
C ASP A 119 -17.58 13.87 19.07
N GLY A 120 -17.34 14.40 17.88
CA GLY A 120 -17.10 13.58 16.69
C GLY A 120 -15.85 12.72 16.81
N VAL A 121 -14.77 13.22 17.40
CA VAL A 121 -13.56 12.42 17.69
C VAL A 121 -13.88 11.30 18.69
N GLN A 122 -14.71 11.57 19.71
CA GLN A 122 -15.14 10.55 20.66
C GLN A 122 -16.00 9.47 20.00
N GLU A 123 -16.97 9.85 19.18
CA GLU A 123 -17.80 8.90 18.43
C GLU A 123 -16.96 8.01 17.51
N MET A 124 -15.98 8.59 16.80
CA MET A 124 -15.05 7.83 15.98
C MET A 124 -14.20 6.85 16.79
N ALA A 125 -13.74 7.26 17.96
CA ALA A 125 -12.97 6.40 18.86
C ALA A 125 -13.80 5.22 19.36
N ASP A 126 -15.03 5.47 19.76
CA ASP A 126 -15.99 4.45 20.22
C ASP A 126 -16.32 3.47 19.07
N GLU A 127 -16.49 3.98 17.84
CA GLU A 127 -16.69 3.14 16.65
C GLU A 127 -15.48 2.24 16.37
N VAL A 128 -14.25 2.78 16.47
CA VAL A 128 -13.01 1.99 16.30
C VAL A 128 -12.99 0.85 17.32
N MET A 129 -13.21 1.14 18.61
CA MET A 129 -13.19 0.11 19.65
C MET A 129 -14.24 -0.96 19.42
N ALA A 130 -15.49 -0.55 19.19
CA ALA A 130 -16.57 -1.49 18.91
C ALA A 130 -16.29 -2.34 17.68
N THR A 131 -15.59 -1.78 16.68
CA THR A 131 -15.20 -2.51 15.48
C THR A 131 -14.08 -3.51 15.76
N LEU A 132 -13.03 -3.12 16.48
CA LEU A 132 -11.94 -4.01 16.89
C LEU A 132 -12.46 -5.17 17.74
N ASP A 133 -13.39 -4.91 18.69
CA ASP A 133 -14.03 -5.95 19.49
C ASP A 133 -14.82 -6.93 18.62
N ARG A 134 -15.65 -6.44 17.70
CA ARG A 134 -16.40 -7.29 16.74
C ARG A 134 -15.48 -8.09 15.81
N MET A 135 -14.27 -7.59 15.58
CA MET A 135 -13.24 -8.27 14.81
C MET A 135 -12.37 -9.21 15.67
N GLY A 136 -12.62 -9.34 16.98
CA GLY A 136 -11.86 -10.20 17.87
C GLY A 136 -10.41 -9.76 18.09
N ILE A 137 -10.12 -8.47 17.92
CA ILE A 137 -8.79 -7.85 18.08
C ILE A 137 -8.81 -6.66 19.06
N GLY A 138 -9.92 -6.46 19.79
CA GLY A 138 -10.13 -5.35 20.70
C GLY A 138 -9.44 -5.48 22.07
N ASP A 139 -8.87 -6.64 22.37
CA ASP A 139 -8.29 -6.96 23.69
C ASP A 139 -6.89 -6.34 23.91
N THR A 140 -6.60 -5.24 23.23
CA THR A 140 -5.27 -4.62 23.26
C THR A 140 -5.33 -3.24 23.93
N ASN A 141 -4.42 -3.00 24.85
CA ASN A 141 -4.18 -1.70 25.48
C ASN A 141 -3.50 -0.67 24.53
N LEU A 142 -3.38 -0.99 23.24
CA LEU A 142 -2.60 -0.24 22.26
C LEU A 142 -3.46 0.14 21.05
N LEU A 143 -3.84 1.41 20.95
CA LEU A 143 -4.52 1.97 19.78
C LEU A 143 -3.52 2.74 18.86
N THR A 144 -2.43 2.07 18.45
CA THR A 144 -1.46 2.72 17.54
C THR A 144 -1.86 2.59 16.08
N SER A 145 -2.36 1.43 15.69
CA SER A 145 -2.92 1.14 14.36
C SER A 145 -3.67 -0.19 14.40
N ALA A 146 -4.53 -0.44 13.42
CA ALA A 146 -5.25 -1.71 13.30
C ALA A 146 -4.29 -2.91 13.25
N VAL A 147 -3.16 -2.75 12.58
CA VAL A 147 -2.12 -3.80 12.47
C VAL A 147 -1.46 -4.06 13.82
N ALA A 148 -1.09 -3.02 14.56
CA ALA A 148 -0.50 -3.19 15.89
C ALA A 148 -1.48 -3.83 16.88
N CYS A 149 -2.77 -3.48 16.82
CA CYS A 149 -3.83 -4.12 17.59
C CYS A 149 -3.94 -5.61 17.23
N PHE A 150 -3.94 -5.93 15.94
CA PHE A 150 -3.96 -7.31 15.47
C PHE A 150 -2.74 -8.10 15.98
N GLU A 151 -1.53 -7.56 15.84
CA GLU A 151 -0.30 -8.22 16.29
C GLU A 151 -0.28 -8.48 17.80
N ALA A 152 -0.81 -7.56 18.58
CA ALA A 152 -0.89 -7.70 20.04
C ALA A 152 -2.00 -8.65 20.49
N SER A 153 -3.02 -8.88 19.66
CA SER A 153 -4.14 -9.76 19.94
C SER A 153 -3.73 -11.24 19.96
N GLU A 154 -4.51 -12.07 20.65
CA GLU A 154 -4.31 -13.52 20.64
C GLU A 154 -4.46 -14.11 19.22
N LEU A 155 -5.43 -13.60 18.44
CA LEU A 155 -5.63 -13.98 17.05
C LEU A 155 -4.39 -13.70 16.19
N GLY A 156 -3.78 -12.52 16.35
CA GLY A 156 -2.58 -12.14 15.60
C GLY A 156 -1.36 -13.00 15.98
N LYS A 157 -1.15 -13.24 17.28
CA LYS A 157 -0.07 -14.10 17.77
C LYS A 157 -0.19 -15.52 17.23
N GLN A 158 -1.38 -16.11 17.30
CA GLN A 158 -1.65 -17.45 16.75
C GLN A 158 -1.46 -17.48 15.24
N THR A 159 -1.89 -16.44 14.53
CA THR A 159 -1.69 -16.31 13.07
C THR A 159 -0.20 -16.33 12.72
N TYR A 160 0.59 -15.46 13.36
CA TYR A 160 2.02 -15.37 13.05
C TYR A 160 2.82 -16.60 13.48
N ALA A 161 2.41 -17.26 14.55
CA ALA A 161 2.99 -18.55 14.95
C ALA A 161 2.67 -19.67 13.94
N GLY A 162 1.52 -19.60 13.28
CA GLY A 162 1.09 -20.58 12.28
C GLY A 162 1.76 -20.44 10.91
N ILE A 163 2.26 -19.25 10.55
CA ILE A 163 2.89 -18.99 9.25
C ILE A 163 4.33 -19.49 9.24
N PRO A 164 4.71 -20.39 8.28
CA PRO A 164 6.09 -20.84 8.12
C PRO A 164 7.03 -19.69 7.79
N LYS A 165 8.17 -19.67 8.43
CA LYS A 165 9.23 -18.67 8.21
C LYS A 165 10.25 -19.20 7.21
N GLY A 166 10.91 -18.29 6.46
CA GLY A 166 11.89 -18.70 5.47
C GLY A 166 13.01 -19.59 6.02
N TRP A 167 13.46 -19.36 7.26
CA TRP A 167 14.51 -20.18 7.89
C TRP A 167 14.02 -21.52 8.46
N GLU A 168 12.73 -21.83 8.45
CA GLU A 168 12.19 -23.12 8.88
C GLU A 168 12.30 -24.20 7.81
N ILE A 169 12.69 -23.85 6.57
CA ILE A 169 13.04 -24.83 5.55
C ILE A 169 14.41 -25.45 5.82
N SER A 170 14.68 -26.62 5.22
CA SER A 170 15.98 -27.26 5.36
C SER A 170 17.14 -26.35 4.90
N PRO A 171 18.24 -26.22 5.67
CA PRO A 171 19.40 -25.44 5.25
C PRO A 171 19.96 -25.82 3.88
N ALA A 172 19.83 -27.09 3.48
CA ALA A 172 20.23 -27.56 2.15
C ALA A 172 19.42 -26.91 1.01
N CYS A 173 18.30 -26.27 1.33
CA CYS A 173 17.41 -25.63 0.36
C CYS A 173 17.42 -24.09 0.44
N TYR A 174 18.26 -23.47 1.28
CA TYR A 174 18.23 -22.00 1.46
C TYR A 174 18.49 -21.20 0.19
N GLU A 175 19.19 -21.76 -0.80
CA GLU A 175 19.37 -21.11 -2.10
C GLU A 175 18.05 -20.73 -2.78
N ILE A 176 16.94 -21.43 -2.46
CA ILE A 176 15.62 -21.08 -3.00
C ILE A 176 15.12 -19.73 -2.47
N LEU A 177 15.55 -19.28 -1.29
CA LEU A 177 15.19 -17.96 -0.77
C LEU A 177 15.82 -16.86 -1.62
N ASP A 178 17.07 -17.05 -2.10
CA ASP A 178 17.74 -16.12 -2.99
C ASP A 178 17.06 -16.09 -4.36
N TYR A 179 16.60 -17.26 -4.86
CA TYR A 179 15.79 -17.34 -6.07
C TYR A 179 14.45 -16.61 -5.91
N ALA A 180 13.80 -16.78 -4.78
CA ALA A 180 12.53 -16.12 -4.50
C ALA A 180 12.69 -14.60 -4.37
N ASP A 181 13.73 -14.12 -3.69
CA ASP A 181 14.03 -12.68 -3.55
C ASP A 181 14.30 -12.03 -4.92
N GLN A 182 15.01 -12.72 -5.81
CA GLN A 182 15.27 -12.24 -7.17
C GLN A 182 14.03 -12.32 -8.08
N ALA A 183 13.15 -13.33 -7.87
CA ALA A 183 11.89 -13.46 -8.61
C ALA A 183 10.81 -12.51 -8.11
N ASP A 184 11.04 -11.81 -7.01
CA ASP A 184 10.10 -10.80 -6.48
C ASP A 184 10.20 -9.50 -7.28
N HIS A 185 9.80 -9.57 -8.53
CA HIS A 185 9.70 -8.42 -9.41
C HIS A 185 8.66 -7.44 -8.87
N LYS A 186 8.78 -6.17 -9.29
CA LYS A 186 7.84 -5.11 -8.90
C LYS A 186 6.41 -5.43 -9.35
N ASP A 187 5.44 -4.81 -8.70
CA ASP A 187 4.05 -4.83 -9.13
C ASP A 187 3.92 -4.35 -10.59
N TRP A 188 2.97 -4.93 -11.30
CA TRP A 188 2.65 -4.49 -12.66
C TRP A 188 1.85 -3.18 -12.60
N VAL A 189 2.52 -2.08 -12.88
CA VAL A 189 1.93 -0.74 -12.90
C VAL A 189 2.29 -0.07 -14.22
N GLU A 190 1.29 0.18 -15.07
CA GLU A 190 1.49 0.59 -16.45
C GLU A 190 0.39 1.51 -16.94
N ALA A 191 0.74 2.57 -17.69
CA ALA A 191 -0.19 3.36 -18.49
C ALA A 191 0.13 3.10 -19.97
N ARG A 192 -0.82 2.53 -20.69
CA ARG A 192 -0.72 2.26 -22.12
C ARG A 192 -1.26 3.38 -22.94
N GLN A 193 -2.26 4.06 -22.40
CA GLN A 193 -2.84 5.23 -23.00
C GLN A 193 -2.87 6.36 -21.98
N ILE A 194 -2.56 7.57 -22.46
CA ILE A 194 -2.62 8.81 -21.69
C ILE A 194 -3.71 9.68 -22.28
N GLY A 195 -4.49 10.35 -21.43
CA GLY A 195 -5.56 11.24 -21.87
C GLY A 195 -6.68 11.36 -20.87
N HIS A 196 -7.82 11.85 -21.36
CA HIS A 196 -9.02 12.07 -20.59
C HIS A 196 -10.18 11.22 -21.13
N TRP A 197 -10.86 10.53 -20.26
CA TRP A 197 -12.11 9.79 -20.51
C TRP A 197 -13.20 10.42 -19.66
N GLU A 198 -14.20 11.01 -20.30
CA GLU A 198 -15.40 11.52 -19.61
C GLU A 198 -16.35 10.37 -19.24
N SER A 199 -16.28 9.25 -19.98
CA SER A 199 -17.02 8.02 -19.77
C SER A 199 -16.41 6.89 -20.59
N GLY A 200 -16.91 5.66 -20.44
CA GLY A 200 -16.47 4.50 -21.20
C GLY A 200 -15.08 4.00 -20.78
N LEU A 201 -14.69 4.25 -19.53
CA LEU A 201 -13.48 3.69 -18.94
C LEU A 201 -13.83 2.92 -17.66
N TYR A 202 -13.91 1.62 -17.79
CA TYR A 202 -14.32 0.69 -16.72
C TYR A 202 -13.13 0.30 -15.85
N ASP A 203 -13.25 0.55 -14.54
CA ASP A 203 -12.21 0.23 -13.53
C ASP A 203 -12.51 -1.14 -12.92
N TRP A 204 -11.77 -2.16 -13.34
CA TRP A 204 -11.88 -3.52 -12.85
C TRP A 204 -10.81 -3.82 -11.81
N ASP A 205 -11.21 -4.37 -10.65
CA ASP A 205 -10.33 -4.65 -9.51
C ASP A 205 -10.56 -6.06 -8.98
N LYS A 206 -9.47 -6.73 -8.61
CA LYS A 206 -9.54 -8.06 -8.00
C LYS A 206 -9.71 -7.94 -6.50
N THR A 207 -10.86 -8.32 -6.00
CA THR A 207 -11.26 -8.16 -4.59
C THR A 207 -10.25 -8.81 -3.64
N SER A 208 -9.49 -7.99 -2.91
CA SER A 208 -8.46 -8.44 -1.95
C SER A 208 -7.48 -9.44 -2.57
N CYS A 209 -6.92 -9.12 -3.72
CA CYS A 209 -6.08 -9.99 -4.54
C CYS A 209 -5.00 -10.72 -3.73
N TYR A 210 -4.16 -9.99 -3.01
CA TYR A 210 -3.07 -10.57 -2.22
C TYR A 210 -3.57 -11.53 -1.12
N MET A 211 -4.68 -11.19 -0.45
CA MET A 211 -5.30 -12.08 0.53
C MET A 211 -5.82 -13.36 -0.12
N ALA A 212 -6.42 -13.23 -1.31
CA ALA A 212 -6.93 -14.39 -2.07
C ALA A 212 -5.82 -15.32 -2.52
N LEU A 213 -4.71 -14.78 -2.98
CA LEU A 213 -3.54 -15.56 -3.39
C LEU A 213 -2.88 -16.23 -2.19
N ALA A 214 -2.62 -15.48 -1.12
CA ALA A 214 -2.06 -16.04 0.11
C ALA A 214 -2.91 -17.19 0.66
N SER A 215 -4.24 -17.07 0.63
CA SER A 215 -5.15 -18.10 1.15
C SER A 215 -5.06 -19.46 0.45
N LYS A 216 -4.45 -19.52 -0.74
CA LYS A 216 -4.30 -20.73 -1.56
C LYS A 216 -2.91 -21.38 -1.42
N LEU A 217 -1.96 -20.72 -0.76
CA LEU A 217 -0.59 -21.22 -0.65
C LEU A 217 -0.49 -22.36 0.38
N TYR A 218 0.27 -23.39 0.02
CA TYR A 218 0.53 -24.53 0.88
C TYR A 218 1.50 -24.18 2.02
N ASP A 219 1.41 -24.91 3.11
CA ASP A 219 2.40 -24.85 4.19
C ASP A 219 3.72 -25.45 3.70
N LEU A 220 4.75 -24.64 3.61
CA LEU A 220 6.06 -25.04 3.09
C LEU A 220 6.73 -26.13 3.97
N ARG A 221 6.32 -26.29 5.23
CA ARG A 221 6.78 -27.39 6.11
C ARG A 221 6.28 -28.76 5.66
N ASP A 222 5.22 -28.79 4.85
CA ASP A 222 4.65 -30.01 4.26
C ASP A 222 5.15 -30.26 2.83
N CYS A 223 6.22 -29.56 2.41
CA CYS A 223 6.70 -29.59 1.03
C CYS A 223 8.12 -30.18 0.91
N GLU A 224 8.36 -30.81 -0.23
CA GLU A 224 9.67 -31.21 -0.71
C GLU A 224 10.21 -30.13 -1.65
N PHE A 225 11.52 -29.91 -1.59
CA PHE A 225 12.25 -28.92 -2.41
C PHE A 225 13.33 -29.64 -3.21
N TRP A 226 13.47 -29.31 -4.47
CA TRP A 226 14.57 -29.82 -5.28
C TRP A 226 15.05 -28.81 -6.30
N LYS A 227 16.34 -28.88 -6.64
CA LYS A 227 16.94 -28.13 -7.74
C LYS A 227 17.02 -28.99 -8.98
N SER A 228 16.84 -28.40 -10.17
CA SER A 228 17.02 -29.07 -11.46
C SER A 228 17.57 -28.10 -12.49
N ASP A 229 18.49 -28.62 -13.31
CA ASP A 229 19.04 -27.98 -14.50
C ASP A 229 18.44 -28.55 -15.80
N THR A 230 17.45 -29.43 -15.69
CA THR A 230 16.85 -30.13 -16.83
C THR A 230 15.40 -29.72 -17.00
N MET A 231 15.08 -29.18 -18.16
CA MET A 231 13.76 -28.64 -18.50
C MET A 231 12.60 -29.62 -18.26
N GLY A 232 12.74 -30.87 -18.68
CA GLY A 232 11.70 -31.89 -18.51
C GLY A 232 11.41 -32.28 -17.06
N LYS A 233 12.29 -31.95 -16.12
CA LYS A 233 12.10 -32.27 -14.68
C LYS A 233 11.38 -31.17 -13.90
N ARG A 234 11.25 -29.97 -14.45
CA ARG A 234 10.48 -28.86 -13.82
C ARG A 234 9.00 -29.21 -13.64
N GLU A 235 8.47 -30.04 -14.53
CA GLU A 235 7.06 -30.42 -14.57
C GLU A 235 6.70 -31.60 -13.65
N GLN A 236 7.64 -32.19 -12.90
CA GLN A 236 7.42 -33.39 -12.08
C GLN A 236 6.52 -33.16 -10.86
N GLY A 237 5.31 -32.64 -11.10
CA GLY A 237 4.31 -32.41 -10.04
C GLY A 237 4.61 -31.21 -9.16
N ALA A 238 5.49 -30.28 -9.58
CA ALA A 238 5.75 -29.06 -8.86
C ALA A 238 4.48 -28.21 -8.74
N SER A 239 4.14 -27.84 -7.51
CA SER A 239 3.05 -26.88 -7.23
C SER A 239 3.54 -25.44 -7.41
N TYR A 240 4.77 -25.17 -6.96
CA TYR A 240 5.45 -23.86 -7.02
C TYR A 240 6.89 -24.04 -7.46
N GLY A 241 7.57 -22.94 -7.76
CA GLY A 241 9.00 -22.93 -8.04
C GLY A 241 9.46 -21.59 -8.58
N PHE A 242 10.78 -21.51 -8.75
CA PHE A 242 11.46 -20.37 -9.34
C PHE A 242 12.45 -20.89 -10.37
N ALA A 243 12.33 -20.40 -11.60
CA ALA A 243 13.12 -20.84 -12.72
C ALA A 243 14.00 -19.70 -13.23
N ARG A 244 15.29 -19.97 -13.40
CA ARG A 244 16.23 -19.07 -14.05
C ARG A 244 16.26 -19.35 -15.53
N GLY A 245 16.15 -18.30 -16.34
CA GLY A 245 16.12 -18.40 -17.80
C GLY A 245 15.81 -17.07 -18.46
N SER A 246 15.50 -17.10 -19.73
CA SER A 246 15.08 -15.92 -20.48
C SER A 246 13.75 -16.18 -21.19
N PHE A 247 12.89 -15.16 -21.23
CA PHE A 247 11.70 -15.18 -22.06
C PHE A 247 11.97 -14.65 -23.46
N TYR A 248 11.30 -15.25 -24.44
CA TYR A 248 11.03 -14.61 -25.71
C TYR A 248 9.53 -14.33 -25.81
N ILE A 249 9.14 -13.08 -25.53
CA ILE A 249 7.76 -12.62 -25.66
C ILE A 249 7.53 -12.21 -27.10
N TYR A 250 6.56 -12.82 -27.78
CA TYR A 250 6.33 -12.61 -29.23
C TYR A 250 5.97 -11.16 -29.54
N PRO A 251 6.82 -10.38 -30.24
CA PRO A 251 6.56 -8.96 -30.51
C PRO A 251 5.27 -8.73 -31.29
N ASP A 252 4.98 -9.59 -32.26
CA ASP A 252 3.79 -9.52 -33.12
C ASP A 252 2.68 -10.48 -32.67
N GLY A 253 2.78 -11.02 -31.45
CA GLY A 253 1.80 -11.96 -30.91
C GLY A 253 0.52 -11.24 -30.48
N GLU A 254 -0.65 -11.77 -30.88
CA GLU A 254 -1.97 -11.22 -30.52
C GLU A 254 -2.17 -11.00 -29.01
N ARG A 255 -1.43 -11.77 -28.19
CA ARG A 255 -1.53 -11.73 -26.72
C ARG A 255 -0.29 -11.19 -26.02
N SER A 256 0.68 -10.65 -26.74
CA SER A 256 1.91 -10.11 -26.13
C SER A 256 1.62 -9.05 -25.08
N HIS A 257 0.58 -8.26 -25.29
CA HIS A 257 0.10 -7.22 -24.37
C HIS A 257 -0.46 -7.79 -23.05
N CYS A 258 -0.72 -9.08 -22.96
CA CYS A 258 -1.19 -9.75 -21.75
C CYS A 258 -0.06 -10.38 -20.92
N SER A 259 1.22 -10.23 -21.32
CA SER A 259 2.34 -10.85 -20.62
C SER A 259 2.40 -10.43 -19.14
N PRO A 260 2.54 -11.36 -18.19
CA PRO A 260 2.71 -11.02 -16.78
C PRO A 260 4.15 -10.55 -16.47
N ILE A 261 5.04 -10.62 -17.48
CA ILE A 261 6.45 -10.34 -17.27
C ILE A 261 6.69 -8.85 -17.27
N VAL A 262 7.25 -8.38 -16.18
CA VAL A 262 7.75 -7.01 -16.00
C VAL A 262 9.25 -7.07 -15.88
N ALA A 263 9.95 -6.12 -16.46
CA ALA A 263 11.40 -6.08 -16.41
C ALA A 263 11.89 -4.82 -15.69
N THR A 264 13.06 -4.94 -15.07
CA THR A 264 13.78 -3.80 -14.49
C THR A 264 15.18 -3.78 -15.12
N VAL A 265 15.49 -2.71 -15.83
CA VAL A 265 16.83 -2.51 -16.41
C VAL A 265 17.47 -1.31 -15.72
N VAL A 266 18.60 -1.52 -15.04
CA VAL A 266 19.42 -0.45 -14.42
C VAL A 266 18.58 0.54 -13.59
N ASN A 267 17.73 0.01 -12.69
CA ASN A 267 16.79 0.77 -11.84
C ASN A 267 15.58 1.41 -12.57
N ASP A 268 15.45 1.28 -13.87
CA ASP A 268 14.27 1.72 -14.60
C ASP A 268 13.27 0.57 -14.71
N PHE A 269 12.04 0.82 -14.27
CA PHE A 269 10.95 -0.12 -14.42
C PHE A 269 10.44 -0.06 -15.85
N LEU A 270 10.58 -1.16 -16.55
CA LEU A 270 9.96 -1.38 -17.85
C LEU A 270 8.68 -2.18 -17.65
N GLY A 271 7.56 -1.66 -18.11
CA GLY A 271 6.26 -2.31 -17.96
C GLY A 271 6.24 -3.72 -18.53
N ASN A 272 5.55 -3.91 -19.62
CA ASN A 272 5.42 -5.18 -20.33
C ASN A 272 6.30 -5.16 -21.61
N PRO A 273 7.57 -5.61 -21.53
CA PRO A 273 8.45 -5.65 -22.69
C PRO A 273 8.15 -6.84 -23.61
N VAL A 274 8.59 -6.75 -24.86
CA VAL A 274 8.52 -7.84 -25.84
C VAL A 274 9.91 -8.14 -26.40
N GLY A 275 10.05 -9.26 -27.13
CA GLY A 275 11.35 -9.72 -27.66
C GLY A 275 12.07 -10.65 -26.69
N ARG A 276 13.39 -10.78 -26.84
CA ARG A 276 14.23 -11.65 -26.01
C ARG A 276 14.70 -10.91 -24.77
N LEU A 277 14.10 -11.22 -23.64
CA LEU A 277 14.44 -10.59 -22.35
C LEU A 277 15.77 -11.13 -21.81
N PRO A 278 16.47 -10.35 -20.99
CA PRO A 278 17.65 -10.82 -20.27
C PRO A 278 17.36 -12.06 -19.42
N VAL A 279 18.40 -12.86 -19.14
CA VAL A 279 18.30 -13.96 -18.17
C VAL A 279 18.00 -13.40 -16.80
N ASP A 280 16.94 -13.91 -16.18
CA ASP A 280 16.51 -13.55 -14.85
C ASP A 280 15.85 -14.75 -14.15
N ILE A 281 15.33 -14.56 -12.93
CA ILE A 281 14.60 -15.59 -12.19
C ILE A 281 13.12 -15.21 -12.17
N TYR A 282 12.27 -16.17 -12.52
CA TYR A 282 10.83 -16.01 -12.61
C TYR A 282 10.11 -17.07 -11.80
N SER A 283 8.92 -16.78 -11.30
CA SER A 283 8.09 -17.81 -10.69
C SER A 283 7.62 -18.83 -11.74
N LEU A 284 7.46 -20.08 -11.31
CA LEU A 284 6.93 -21.14 -12.19
C LEU A 284 5.53 -20.83 -12.72
N GLU A 285 4.73 -20.07 -11.98
CA GLU A 285 3.40 -19.63 -12.41
C GLU A 285 3.48 -18.64 -13.58
N GLU A 286 4.45 -17.73 -13.56
CA GLU A 286 4.68 -16.81 -14.70
C GLU A 286 5.10 -17.59 -15.94
N VAL A 287 6.04 -18.53 -15.80
CA VAL A 287 6.49 -19.38 -16.90
C VAL A 287 5.29 -20.14 -17.50
N ARG A 288 4.51 -20.81 -16.65
CA ARG A 288 3.32 -21.55 -17.08
C ARG A 288 2.25 -20.67 -17.71
N THR A 289 2.09 -19.46 -17.21
CA THR A 289 1.10 -18.50 -17.73
C THR A 289 1.46 -18.06 -19.13
N VAL A 290 2.72 -17.68 -19.36
CA VAL A 290 3.21 -17.28 -20.67
C VAL A 290 3.06 -18.41 -21.69
N GLU A 291 3.49 -19.63 -21.34
CA GLU A 291 3.41 -20.80 -22.23
C GLU A 291 1.96 -21.24 -22.47
N ARG A 292 1.12 -21.31 -21.44
CA ARG A 292 -0.30 -21.72 -21.52
C ARG A 292 -1.10 -20.85 -22.46
N TYR A 293 -0.88 -19.54 -22.42
CA TYR A 293 -1.65 -18.59 -23.22
C TYR A 293 -0.98 -18.26 -24.57
N GLY A 294 0.18 -18.88 -24.89
CA GLY A 294 0.88 -18.66 -26.15
C GLY A 294 1.41 -17.24 -26.30
N ILE A 295 1.81 -16.63 -25.18
CA ILE A 295 2.33 -15.26 -25.14
C ILE A 295 3.81 -15.21 -25.56
N GLY A 296 4.54 -16.29 -25.29
CA GLY A 296 5.97 -16.40 -25.55
C GLY A 296 6.50 -17.79 -25.18
N GLU A 297 7.82 -17.90 -25.21
CA GLU A 297 8.59 -19.11 -24.88
C GLU A 297 9.58 -18.81 -23.76
N PHE A 298 9.96 -19.84 -22.97
CA PHE A 298 10.92 -19.73 -21.89
C PHE A 298 12.13 -20.63 -22.10
N ASP A 299 13.31 -20.04 -22.28
CA ASP A 299 14.59 -20.73 -22.36
C ASP A 299 15.11 -21.02 -20.95
N PHE A 300 14.83 -22.22 -20.44
CA PHE A 300 15.16 -22.66 -19.09
C PHE A 300 16.64 -22.97 -18.92
N ILE A 301 17.25 -22.51 -17.84
CA ILE A 301 18.64 -22.81 -17.45
C ILE A 301 18.66 -23.75 -16.27
N ASP A 302 18.11 -23.34 -15.12
CA ASP A 302 17.96 -24.13 -13.91
C ASP A 302 16.82 -23.57 -13.04
N GLY A 303 16.51 -24.24 -11.93
CA GLY A 303 15.48 -23.74 -11.05
C GLY A 303 15.31 -24.57 -9.77
N TRP A 304 14.62 -23.96 -8.82
CA TRP A 304 14.15 -24.60 -7.60
C TRP A 304 12.65 -24.86 -7.68
N PHE A 305 12.23 -26.04 -7.29
CA PHE A 305 10.85 -26.50 -7.38
C PHE A 305 10.33 -27.00 -6.03
N ILE A 306 9.03 -26.89 -5.85
CA ILE A 306 8.33 -27.17 -4.59
C ILE A 306 7.08 -28.02 -4.90
N LYS A 307 6.90 -29.12 -4.19
CA LYS A 307 5.65 -29.91 -4.19
C LYS A 307 5.29 -30.35 -2.78
N THR A 308 4.02 -30.63 -2.54
CA THR A 308 3.60 -31.30 -1.29
C THR A 308 4.24 -32.68 -1.17
N MET A 309 4.64 -33.06 0.05
CA MET A 309 5.16 -34.40 0.33
C MET A 309 4.12 -35.46 0.00
N ASN A 310 4.55 -36.59 -0.55
CA ASN A 310 3.67 -37.69 -0.89
C ASN A 310 2.92 -38.22 0.35
N GLY A 311 1.60 -38.34 0.24
CA GLY A 311 0.75 -38.82 1.34
C GLY A 311 0.42 -37.80 2.43
N VAL A 312 0.93 -36.55 2.33
CA VAL A 312 0.61 -35.46 3.23
C VAL A 312 -0.51 -34.62 2.63
N ALA A 313 -1.61 -34.44 3.36
CA ALA A 313 -2.64 -33.50 2.96
C ALA A 313 -2.14 -32.07 3.14
N PRO A 314 -2.20 -31.21 2.10
CA PRO A 314 -1.64 -29.86 2.19
C PRO A 314 -2.41 -29.00 3.20
N ARG A 315 -1.69 -28.34 4.09
CA ARG A 315 -2.21 -27.28 4.95
C ARG A 315 -2.08 -25.94 4.25
N PHE A 316 -2.85 -24.95 4.69
CA PHE A 316 -2.91 -23.61 4.11
C PHE A 316 -2.76 -22.56 5.22
N PRO A 317 -1.55 -22.11 5.54
CA PRO A 317 -1.27 -21.32 6.76
C PRO A 317 -1.97 -19.96 6.78
N PHE A 318 -2.34 -19.41 5.61
CA PHE A 318 -3.02 -18.12 5.50
C PHE A 318 -4.54 -18.24 5.34
N LYS A 319 -5.07 -19.42 5.00
CA LYS A 319 -6.46 -19.58 4.55
C LYS A 319 -7.47 -19.07 5.56
N ASP A 320 -7.33 -19.48 6.80
CA ASP A 320 -8.32 -19.19 7.82
C ASP A 320 -8.32 -17.71 8.17
N ILE A 321 -7.14 -17.11 8.36
CA ILE A 321 -7.05 -15.68 8.68
C ILE A 321 -7.50 -14.80 7.51
N MET A 322 -7.13 -15.12 6.27
CA MET A 322 -7.54 -14.31 5.12
C MET A 322 -9.05 -14.38 4.88
N ASN A 323 -9.66 -15.57 5.02
CA ASN A 323 -11.11 -15.70 4.97
C ASN A 323 -11.81 -15.00 6.13
N TYR A 324 -11.27 -15.10 7.34
CA TYR A 324 -11.80 -14.40 8.51
C TYR A 324 -11.82 -12.89 8.30
N LEU A 325 -10.67 -12.30 7.92
CA LEU A 325 -10.57 -10.88 7.63
C LEU A 325 -11.52 -10.46 6.50
N TYR A 326 -11.61 -11.26 5.44
CA TYR A 326 -12.54 -10.96 4.35
C TYR A 326 -14.01 -10.92 4.81
N GLN A 327 -14.44 -11.89 5.62
CA GLN A 327 -15.79 -11.89 6.19
C GLN A 327 -16.06 -10.67 7.08
N LYS A 328 -15.06 -10.23 7.86
CA LYS A 328 -15.19 -9.06 8.72
C LYS A 328 -15.38 -7.75 7.96
N ARG A 329 -15.00 -7.69 6.68
CA ARG A 329 -15.24 -6.52 5.83
C ARG A 329 -16.74 -6.18 5.66
N ALA A 330 -17.63 -7.13 5.83
CA ALA A 330 -19.07 -6.92 5.74
C ALA A 330 -19.68 -6.20 6.96
N ILE A 331 -18.95 -6.03 8.05
CA ILE A 331 -19.47 -5.44 9.30
C ILE A 331 -19.76 -3.94 9.13
N SER A 332 -18.80 -3.19 8.58
CA SER A 332 -18.92 -1.75 8.33
C SER A 332 -17.82 -1.28 7.35
N PRO A 333 -17.91 -0.07 6.78
CA PRO A 333 -16.84 0.52 5.99
C PRO A 333 -15.51 0.59 6.75
N LEU A 334 -15.54 0.95 8.03
CA LEU A 334 -14.37 0.97 8.91
C LEU A 334 -13.77 -0.43 9.07
N ALA A 335 -14.59 -1.45 9.36
CA ALA A 335 -14.14 -2.84 9.45
C ALA A 335 -13.53 -3.32 8.12
N SER A 336 -14.10 -2.91 6.99
CA SER A 336 -13.54 -3.22 5.66
C SER A 336 -12.16 -2.62 5.46
N SER A 337 -11.94 -1.37 5.87
CA SER A 337 -10.64 -0.69 5.82
C SER A 337 -9.62 -1.38 6.74
N ILE A 338 -10.00 -1.64 7.99
CA ILE A 338 -9.16 -2.32 8.98
C ILE A 338 -8.75 -3.71 8.48
N ALA A 339 -9.71 -4.51 8.04
CA ALA A 339 -9.45 -5.88 7.57
C ALA A 339 -8.55 -5.91 6.33
N LYS A 340 -8.77 -4.99 5.37
CA LYS A 340 -7.90 -4.85 4.20
C LYS A 340 -6.49 -4.44 4.62
N GLY A 341 -6.36 -3.48 5.54
CA GLY A 341 -5.08 -3.02 6.06
C GLY A 341 -4.28 -4.15 6.72
N ILE A 342 -4.91 -4.94 7.60
CA ILE A 342 -4.28 -6.08 8.27
C ILE A 342 -3.86 -7.13 7.23
N GLY A 343 -4.75 -7.52 6.31
CA GLY A 343 -4.45 -8.55 5.31
C GLY A 343 -3.27 -8.18 4.41
N ASN A 344 -3.22 -6.94 3.93
CA ASN A 344 -2.09 -6.45 3.12
C ASN A 344 -0.79 -6.38 3.94
N GLN A 345 -0.88 -5.99 5.22
CA GLN A 345 0.30 -5.90 6.09
C GLN A 345 0.86 -7.28 6.44
N VAL A 346 0.02 -8.31 6.60
CA VAL A 346 0.50 -9.70 6.78
C VAL A 346 1.36 -10.09 5.58
N VAL A 347 0.92 -9.79 4.35
CA VAL A 347 1.72 -10.04 3.14
C VAL A 347 2.99 -9.20 3.12
N GLY A 348 2.90 -7.90 3.39
CA GLY A 348 4.06 -7.00 3.44
C GLY A 348 5.13 -7.40 4.47
N LYS A 349 4.73 -8.08 5.55
CA LYS A 349 5.67 -8.59 6.55
C LYS A 349 6.51 -9.78 6.10
N LEU A 350 6.09 -10.45 5.02
CA LEU A 350 6.85 -11.56 4.46
C LEU A 350 8.21 -11.14 3.86
N ILE A 351 8.39 -9.86 3.52
CA ILE A 351 9.68 -9.31 3.05
C ILE A 351 10.35 -8.36 4.06
N GLN A 352 9.68 -8.05 5.16
CA GLN A 352 10.20 -7.09 6.12
C GLN A 352 11.44 -7.64 6.84
N LYS A 353 12.60 -7.01 6.62
CA LYS A 353 13.82 -7.30 7.38
C LYS A 353 13.65 -6.82 8.83
N ARG A 354 13.41 -7.75 9.73
CA ARG A 354 13.45 -7.50 11.19
C ARG A 354 14.28 -8.59 11.84
N ASP A 355 15.26 -8.19 12.63
CA ASP A 355 16.10 -9.06 13.45
C ASP A 355 15.35 -9.51 14.75
N SER A 356 14.09 -9.89 14.65
CA SER A 356 13.29 -10.30 15.80
C SER A 356 12.75 -11.71 15.61
N ASP A 357 12.72 -12.48 16.70
CA ASP A 357 12.16 -13.85 16.75
C ASP A 357 10.70 -13.96 16.29
N ASN A 358 9.99 -12.82 16.23
CA ASN A 358 8.60 -12.73 15.78
C ASN A 358 8.45 -12.35 14.28
N SER A 359 9.55 -12.32 13.52
CA SER A 359 9.49 -12.07 12.07
C SER A 359 8.83 -13.26 11.37
N ILE A 360 7.86 -12.97 10.48
CA ILE A 360 7.25 -13.97 9.58
C ILE A 360 7.87 -13.91 8.18
N ARG A 361 9.08 -13.34 8.06
CA ARG A 361 9.77 -13.20 6.78
C ARG A 361 9.86 -14.53 6.05
N ASN A 362 9.38 -14.54 4.80
CA ASN A 362 9.43 -15.69 3.90
C ASN A 362 9.33 -15.20 2.45
N GLU A 363 10.46 -15.10 1.80
CA GLU A 363 10.62 -14.59 0.45
C GLU A 363 9.84 -15.44 -0.56
N ILE A 364 9.75 -16.76 -0.34
CA ILE A 364 9.02 -17.67 -1.22
C ILE A 364 7.54 -17.28 -1.29
N TYR A 365 6.90 -17.11 -0.13
CA TYR A 365 5.49 -16.72 -0.12
C TYR A 365 5.25 -15.36 -0.74
N HIS A 366 6.13 -14.38 -0.48
CA HIS A 366 5.97 -13.05 -1.03
C HIS A 366 6.05 -13.07 -2.56
N ALA A 367 7.10 -13.69 -3.11
CA ALA A 367 7.30 -13.80 -4.56
C ALA A 367 6.15 -14.56 -5.25
N LEU A 368 5.61 -15.62 -4.62
CA LEU A 368 4.45 -16.35 -5.15
C LEU A 368 3.16 -15.50 -5.16
N ILE A 369 2.99 -14.62 -4.18
CA ILE A 369 1.82 -13.72 -4.11
C ILE A 369 1.93 -12.62 -5.16
N THR A 370 3.08 -11.96 -5.26
CA THR A 370 3.29 -10.85 -6.22
C THR A 370 3.26 -11.32 -7.66
N SER A 371 3.94 -12.39 -7.99
CA SER A 371 3.89 -13.00 -9.34
C SER A 371 2.50 -13.54 -9.67
N GLY A 372 1.84 -14.16 -8.68
CA GLY A 372 0.46 -14.63 -8.83
C GLY A 372 -0.52 -13.49 -9.15
N ALA A 373 -0.32 -12.29 -8.58
CA ALA A 373 -1.15 -11.12 -8.90
C ALA A 373 -1.00 -10.71 -10.37
N ARG A 374 0.23 -10.69 -10.90
CA ARG A 374 0.48 -10.42 -12.32
C ARG A 374 -0.17 -11.47 -13.22
N CYS A 375 -0.04 -12.75 -12.87
CA CYS A 375 -0.68 -13.85 -13.62
C CYS A 375 -2.21 -13.77 -13.61
N GLU A 376 -2.82 -13.33 -12.52
CA GLU A 376 -4.28 -13.14 -12.45
C GLU A 376 -4.77 -11.98 -13.34
N ILE A 377 -3.96 -10.93 -13.53
CA ILE A 377 -4.23 -9.88 -14.53
C ILE A 377 -4.20 -10.48 -15.93
N THR A 378 -3.12 -11.20 -16.27
CA THR A 378 -3.00 -11.89 -17.57
C THR A 378 -4.20 -12.76 -17.85
N LYS A 379 -4.58 -13.59 -16.88
CA LYS A 379 -5.76 -14.45 -16.98
C LYS A 379 -7.04 -13.66 -17.27
N PHE A 380 -7.26 -12.55 -16.56
CA PHE A 380 -8.41 -11.68 -16.79
C PHE A 380 -8.41 -11.12 -18.21
N LEU A 381 -7.27 -10.60 -18.68
CA LEU A 381 -7.16 -10.02 -20.02
C LEU A 381 -7.41 -11.06 -21.12
N VAL A 382 -6.82 -12.24 -20.98
CA VAL A 382 -6.96 -13.32 -21.99
C VAL A 382 -8.36 -13.96 -21.96
N GLU A 383 -8.91 -14.25 -20.77
CA GLU A 383 -10.22 -14.90 -20.67
C GLU A 383 -11.37 -14.00 -21.10
N ASN A 384 -11.19 -12.68 -21.04
CA ASN A 384 -12.16 -11.71 -21.56
C ASN A 384 -11.82 -11.21 -22.96
N ASP A 385 -10.77 -11.75 -23.60
CA ASP A 385 -10.33 -11.36 -24.95
C ASP A 385 -10.16 -9.83 -25.09
N ILE A 386 -9.48 -9.20 -24.10
CA ILE A 386 -9.23 -7.76 -24.10
C ILE A 386 -8.17 -7.44 -25.14
N GLN A 387 -8.53 -6.56 -26.09
CA GLN A 387 -7.62 -6.13 -27.14
C GLN A 387 -6.65 -5.05 -26.65
N VAL A 388 -5.52 -4.90 -27.32
CA VAL A 388 -4.47 -3.94 -26.92
C VAL A 388 -4.99 -2.50 -26.89
N GLU A 389 -5.90 -2.15 -27.80
CA GLU A 389 -6.53 -0.82 -27.91
C GLU A 389 -7.55 -0.55 -26.81
N GLU A 390 -8.09 -1.61 -26.21
CA GLU A 390 -9.07 -1.51 -25.13
C GLU A 390 -8.41 -1.33 -23.76
N LEU A 391 -7.13 -1.71 -23.62
CA LEU A 391 -6.41 -1.67 -22.36
C LEU A 391 -5.73 -0.31 -22.14
N VAL A 392 -6.21 0.45 -21.19
CA VAL A 392 -5.73 1.83 -20.89
C VAL A 392 -4.63 1.82 -19.83
N SER A 393 -4.85 1.14 -18.71
CA SER A 393 -3.84 1.07 -17.64
C SER A 393 -4.00 -0.17 -16.78
N ILE A 394 -2.88 -0.56 -16.15
CA ILE A 394 -2.79 -1.63 -15.16
C ILE A 394 -2.26 -1.02 -13.87
N GLN A 395 -2.85 -1.34 -12.73
CA GLN A 395 -2.40 -0.91 -11.42
C GLN A 395 -2.48 -2.06 -10.42
N THR A 396 -1.37 -2.71 -10.18
CA THR A 396 -1.15 -3.75 -9.16
C THR A 396 -2.09 -4.96 -9.28
N ASP A 397 -3.37 -4.81 -8.97
CA ASP A 397 -4.40 -5.84 -8.94
C ASP A 397 -5.69 -5.43 -9.68
N GLY A 398 -5.59 -4.36 -10.47
CA GLY A 398 -6.69 -3.80 -11.24
C GLY A 398 -6.30 -3.36 -12.65
N VAL A 399 -7.28 -3.28 -13.52
CA VAL A 399 -7.14 -2.86 -14.91
C VAL A 399 -8.20 -1.85 -15.29
N ARG A 400 -7.86 -0.93 -16.19
CA ARG A 400 -8.84 -0.03 -16.82
C ARG A 400 -8.92 -0.33 -18.29
N ILE A 401 -10.14 -0.60 -18.73
CA ILE A 401 -10.45 -0.97 -20.11
C ILE A 401 -11.61 -0.11 -20.65
N THR A 402 -11.61 0.08 -21.96
CA THR A 402 -12.66 0.86 -22.64
C THR A 402 -13.89 0.04 -23.00
N ARG A 403 -13.85 -1.27 -22.82
CA ARG A 403 -14.96 -2.17 -23.09
C ARG A 403 -15.72 -2.49 -21.82
N GLU A 404 -17.04 -2.39 -21.87
CA GLU A 404 -17.92 -2.90 -20.84
C GLU A 404 -17.93 -4.44 -20.85
N LEU A 405 -17.75 -5.06 -19.69
CA LEU A 405 -17.86 -6.50 -19.52
C LEU A 405 -19.03 -6.79 -18.59
N SER A 406 -19.66 -7.96 -18.80
CA SER A 406 -20.68 -8.44 -17.88
C SER A 406 -20.09 -8.67 -16.49
N GLU A 407 -20.78 -8.21 -15.45
CA GLU A 407 -20.39 -8.44 -14.07
C GLU A 407 -20.28 -9.96 -13.79
N PRO A 408 -19.22 -10.40 -13.11
CA PRO A 408 -19.10 -11.80 -12.74
C PRO A 408 -20.20 -12.17 -11.75
N THR A 409 -20.82 -13.33 -11.95
CA THR A 409 -21.91 -13.84 -11.11
C THR A 409 -21.48 -14.21 -9.69
N ARG A 410 -20.18 -14.23 -9.40
CA ARG A 410 -19.64 -14.65 -8.09
C ARG A 410 -18.98 -13.45 -7.39
N ASN A 411 -19.49 -13.15 -6.20
CA ASN A 411 -18.86 -12.23 -5.26
C ASN A 411 -18.09 -13.05 -4.22
N GLY A 412 -16.82 -12.69 -3.99
CA GLY A 412 -16.01 -13.38 -2.99
C GLY A 412 -14.57 -12.90 -2.95
N LEU A 413 -13.80 -13.49 -2.04
CA LEU A 413 -12.37 -13.24 -1.95
C LEU A 413 -11.70 -13.66 -3.27
N GLY A 414 -11.02 -12.71 -3.93
CA GLY A 414 -10.34 -12.92 -5.20
C GLY A 414 -11.23 -12.91 -6.45
N SER A 415 -12.52 -12.54 -6.35
CA SER A 415 -13.35 -12.30 -7.54
C SER A 415 -13.03 -10.95 -8.17
N TRP A 416 -13.15 -10.86 -9.48
CA TRP A 416 -13.11 -9.59 -10.20
C TRP A 416 -14.45 -8.85 -10.03
N ARG A 417 -14.39 -7.55 -9.94
CA ARG A 417 -15.57 -6.66 -9.93
C ARG A 417 -15.27 -5.38 -10.70
N CYS A 418 -16.27 -4.82 -11.34
CA CYS A 418 -16.24 -3.48 -11.87
C CYS A 418 -16.54 -2.47 -10.75
N ASN A 419 -15.65 -1.51 -10.54
CA ASN A 419 -15.89 -0.41 -9.61
C ASN A 419 -16.81 0.67 -10.23
N GLY A 420 -16.93 0.68 -11.55
CA GLY A 420 -17.78 1.58 -12.32
C GLY A 420 -17.07 2.18 -13.52
N ASP A 421 -17.83 2.96 -14.27
CA ASP A 421 -17.39 3.84 -15.36
C ASP A 421 -17.31 5.28 -14.80
N PHE A 422 -16.09 5.73 -14.49
CA PHE A 422 -15.89 7.06 -13.91
C PHE A 422 -15.05 7.94 -14.82
N PRO A 423 -15.38 9.23 -14.92
CA PRO A 423 -14.51 10.21 -15.55
C PRO A 423 -13.09 10.13 -14.99
N THR A 424 -12.11 9.92 -15.86
CA THR A 424 -10.74 9.62 -15.46
C THR A 424 -9.73 10.32 -16.35
N ILE A 425 -8.69 10.89 -15.73
CA ILE A 425 -7.51 11.42 -16.42
C ILE A 425 -6.32 10.49 -16.10
N VAL A 426 -5.74 9.90 -17.13
CA VAL A 426 -4.52 9.07 -17.03
C VAL A 426 -3.35 9.88 -17.55
N VAL A 427 -2.31 10.05 -16.76
CA VAL A 427 -1.12 10.85 -17.07
C VAL A 427 0.15 10.02 -17.10
N SER A 428 0.28 9.10 -16.14
CA SER A 428 1.40 8.16 -16.06
C SER A 428 0.96 6.92 -15.25
N PRO A 429 1.76 5.87 -15.18
CA PRO A 429 1.43 4.66 -14.41
C PRO A 429 0.95 4.91 -12.99
N ARG A 430 1.47 5.97 -12.34
CA ARG A 430 1.15 6.33 -10.95
C ARG A 430 0.25 7.56 -10.81
N LYS A 431 -0.02 8.26 -11.90
CA LYS A 431 -0.83 9.49 -11.91
C LYS A 431 -2.13 9.24 -12.68
N VAL A 432 -3.09 8.64 -12.00
CA VAL A 432 -4.44 8.37 -12.50
C VAL A 432 -5.44 9.03 -11.57
N TYR A 433 -6.21 9.94 -12.10
CA TYR A 433 -7.16 10.77 -11.38
C TYR A 433 -8.59 10.41 -11.80
N CYS A 434 -9.29 9.73 -10.92
CA CYS A 434 -10.67 9.31 -11.13
C CYS A 434 -11.60 10.19 -10.30
N GLN A 435 -12.74 10.61 -10.86
CA GLN A 435 -13.68 11.51 -10.20
C GLN A 435 -14.21 10.96 -8.88
N ASP A 436 -14.41 9.66 -8.78
CA ASP A 436 -15.00 9.02 -7.59
C ASP A 436 -13.97 8.54 -6.57
N LYS A 437 -12.68 8.57 -6.90
CA LYS A 437 -11.62 8.17 -5.97
C LYS A 437 -11.20 9.35 -5.10
N LYS A 438 -11.06 9.09 -3.80
CA LYS A 438 -10.55 10.08 -2.84
C LYS A 438 -9.20 10.61 -3.32
N PRO A 439 -9.04 11.93 -3.39
CA PRO A 439 -7.85 12.55 -3.95
C PRO A 439 -6.63 12.36 -3.04
N TYR A 440 -5.46 12.22 -3.62
CA TYR A 440 -4.22 12.37 -2.87
C TYR A 440 -3.98 13.86 -2.49
N ARG A 441 -3.79 14.75 -3.42
CA ARG A 441 -3.55 16.19 -3.18
C ARG A 441 -4.18 17.06 -4.24
N ILE A 442 -4.37 16.50 -5.42
CA ILE A 442 -5.01 17.10 -6.56
C ILE A 442 -6.12 16.15 -6.97
N THR A 443 -7.33 16.65 -7.11
CA THR A 443 -8.49 15.88 -7.55
C THR A 443 -8.61 15.89 -9.06
N TYR A 444 -9.46 15.01 -9.59
CA TYR A 444 -9.91 15.09 -10.98
C TYR A 444 -10.48 16.47 -11.32
N SER A 445 -11.35 17.02 -10.46
CA SER A 445 -11.95 18.35 -10.63
C SER A 445 -10.90 19.46 -10.60
N ASP A 446 -9.94 19.40 -9.67
CA ASP A 446 -8.86 20.38 -9.61
C ASP A 446 -8.07 20.46 -10.91
N ILE A 447 -7.82 19.31 -11.57
CA ILE A 447 -7.11 19.28 -12.86
C ILE A 447 -7.94 19.96 -13.94
N LEU A 448 -9.25 19.65 -14.01
CA LEU A 448 -10.14 20.29 -14.99
C LEU A 448 -10.17 21.81 -14.80
N ASP A 449 -10.33 22.27 -13.56
CA ASP A 449 -10.39 23.70 -13.25
C ASP A 449 -9.07 24.40 -13.63
N MET A 450 -7.93 23.88 -13.20
CA MET A 450 -6.63 24.45 -13.52
C MET A 450 -6.34 24.47 -15.02
N VAL A 451 -6.73 23.42 -15.75
CA VAL A 451 -6.53 23.35 -17.20
C VAL A 451 -7.48 24.33 -17.92
N ASN A 452 -8.72 24.48 -17.46
CA ASN A 452 -9.67 25.46 -18.04
C ASN A 452 -9.18 26.89 -17.82
N GLU A 453 -8.61 27.20 -16.66
CA GLU A 453 -8.03 28.53 -16.38
C GLU A 453 -6.76 28.80 -17.20
N HIS A 454 -5.92 27.80 -17.39
CA HIS A 454 -4.60 27.92 -18.03
C HIS A 454 -4.36 26.83 -19.09
N PRO A 455 -5.14 26.74 -20.18
CA PRO A 455 -5.14 25.59 -21.09
C PRO A 455 -3.83 25.32 -21.83
N GLN A 456 -2.98 26.34 -21.97
CA GLN A 456 -1.68 26.22 -22.64
C GLN A 456 -0.52 25.97 -21.67
N SER A 457 -0.78 25.89 -20.36
CA SER A 457 0.25 25.60 -19.38
C SER A 457 0.67 24.12 -19.44
N ASP A 458 1.92 23.88 -19.10
CA ASP A 458 2.52 22.57 -18.86
C ASP A 458 2.70 22.28 -17.36
N ARG A 459 2.46 23.29 -16.51
CA ARG A 459 2.58 23.23 -15.05
C ARG A 459 1.38 23.83 -14.37
N TYR A 460 0.89 23.11 -13.41
CA TYR A 460 -0.26 23.50 -12.61
C TYR A 460 0.07 23.33 -11.13
N SER A 461 -0.43 24.23 -10.30
CA SER A 461 -0.24 24.11 -8.86
C SER A 461 -1.45 24.59 -8.11
N LYS A 462 -1.84 23.84 -7.08
CA LYS A 462 -2.85 24.24 -6.10
C LYS A 462 -2.15 24.43 -4.76
N LYS A 463 -2.47 25.52 -4.06
CA LYS A 463 -2.00 25.70 -2.68
C LYS A 463 -2.67 24.64 -1.79
N ALA A 464 -1.88 23.78 -1.16
CA ALA A 464 -2.33 22.92 -0.10
C ALA A 464 -1.64 23.37 1.19
N GLU A 465 -2.41 23.81 2.15
CA GLU A 465 -1.91 24.18 3.47
C GLU A 465 -1.88 22.93 4.36
N ARG A 466 -0.78 22.70 5.01
CA ARG A 466 -0.64 21.63 5.99
C ARG A 466 0.42 21.98 7.02
N HIS A 467 0.30 21.40 8.21
CA HIS A 467 1.37 21.43 9.18
C HIS A 467 2.57 20.61 8.71
N ILE A 468 3.75 21.14 8.91
CA ILE A 468 5.01 20.41 8.71
C ILE A 468 5.17 19.45 9.89
N THR A 469 5.14 18.15 9.63
CA THR A 469 5.40 17.13 10.66
C THR A 469 6.89 17.12 11.04
N LEU A 470 7.21 16.53 12.20
CA LEU A 470 8.60 16.38 12.64
C LEU A 470 9.45 15.63 11.61
N ALA A 471 8.92 14.55 11.02
CA ALA A 471 9.61 13.78 9.97
C ALA A 471 9.91 14.63 8.72
N GLN A 472 8.97 15.49 8.32
CA GLN A 472 9.16 16.40 7.19
C GLN A 472 10.17 17.50 7.49
N ALA A 473 10.10 18.12 8.67
CA ALA A 473 11.06 19.12 9.12
C ALA A 473 12.50 18.55 9.14
N LYS A 474 12.64 17.31 9.65
CA LYS A 474 13.90 16.57 9.63
C LYS A 474 14.41 16.31 8.20
N ALA A 475 13.53 15.83 7.32
CA ALA A 475 13.87 15.60 5.90
C ALA A 475 14.25 16.88 5.14
N MET A 476 13.72 18.03 5.55
CA MET A 476 14.07 19.35 5.01
C MET A 476 15.38 19.91 5.58
N GLY A 477 15.97 19.25 6.58
CA GLY A 477 17.16 19.71 7.28
C GLY A 477 16.92 20.91 8.21
N ASP A 478 15.65 21.25 8.47
CA ASP A 478 15.27 22.37 9.33
C ASP A 478 14.16 21.96 10.30
N ILE A 479 14.60 21.39 11.42
CA ILE A 479 13.72 20.85 12.45
C ILE A 479 12.85 21.93 13.13
N TYR A 480 13.27 23.19 13.05
CA TYR A 480 12.57 24.30 13.70
C TYR A 480 11.26 24.66 12.98
N ARG A 481 11.08 24.13 11.77
CA ARG A 481 9.87 24.32 10.99
C ARG A 481 8.74 23.36 11.35
N VAL A 482 8.95 22.48 12.33
CA VAL A 482 7.88 21.58 12.81
C VAL A 482 6.66 22.37 13.24
N GLY A 483 5.49 21.96 12.76
CA GLY A 483 4.22 22.61 13.07
C GLY A 483 3.96 23.96 12.39
N GLU A 484 4.89 24.48 11.58
CA GLU A 484 4.57 25.61 10.71
C GLU A 484 3.53 25.21 9.68
N TYR A 485 2.62 26.14 9.38
CA TYR A 485 1.78 26.01 8.19
C TYR A 485 2.66 26.22 6.95
N ALA A 486 2.89 25.15 6.23
CA ALA A 486 3.52 25.24 4.92
C ALA A 486 2.45 25.20 3.85
N SER A 487 2.36 26.26 3.08
CA SER A 487 1.73 26.21 1.77
C SER A 487 2.64 25.41 0.85
N ALA A 488 2.51 24.10 0.81
CA ALA A 488 3.20 23.29 -0.18
C ALA A 488 2.34 23.21 -1.43
N PRO A 489 2.82 23.71 -2.58
CA PRO A 489 2.04 23.58 -3.81
C PRO A 489 1.91 22.09 -4.14
N ALA A 490 0.69 21.59 -4.17
CA ALA A 490 0.40 20.36 -4.87
C ALA A 490 0.58 20.65 -6.36
N ARG A 491 1.49 19.94 -7.00
CA ARG A 491 1.87 20.20 -8.40
C ARG A 491 1.34 19.10 -9.31
N PHE A 492 0.86 19.52 -10.45
CA PHE A 492 0.53 18.70 -11.59
C PHE A 492 1.36 19.17 -12.77
N ASP A 493 2.40 18.44 -13.10
CA ASP A 493 3.36 18.79 -14.16
C ASP A 493 3.22 17.80 -15.31
N LEU A 494 3.22 18.33 -16.53
CA LEU A 494 3.32 17.58 -17.78
C LEU A 494 4.77 17.54 -18.31
N LEU A 495 5.68 18.28 -17.67
CA LEU A 495 7.10 18.22 -17.98
C LEU A 495 7.73 16.97 -17.37
N GLY A 496 8.62 16.34 -18.13
CA GLY A 496 9.33 15.13 -17.68
C GLY A 496 8.47 13.87 -17.62
N LEU A 497 7.28 13.87 -18.23
CA LEU A 497 6.44 12.65 -18.31
C LEU A 497 7.16 11.48 -18.96
N GLU A 498 8.11 11.71 -19.85
CA GLU A 498 8.91 10.67 -20.51
C GLU A 498 9.65 9.80 -19.49
N SER A 499 10.22 10.41 -18.45
CA SER A 499 10.92 9.69 -17.37
C SER A 499 10.00 8.96 -16.39
N GLU A 500 8.70 9.23 -16.42
CA GLU A 500 7.70 8.56 -15.58
C GLU A 500 7.05 7.36 -16.29
N GLN A 501 7.27 7.22 -17.60
CA GLN A 501 6.67 6.16 -18.40
C GLN A 501 7.56 4.91 -18.40
N CYS A 502 6.90 3.76 -18.35
CA CYS A 502 7.54 2.46 -18.52
C CYS A 502 7.34 1.89 -19.95
N ARG A 503 6.83 2.70 -20.87
CA ARG A 503 6.54 2.37 -22.27
C ARG A 503 6.96 3.50 -23.19
N ILE A 504 7.08 3.20 -24.49
CA ILE A 504 7.49 4.16 -25.52
C ILE A 504 6.26 4.89 -26.05
N PHE A 505 6.25 6.21 -25.93
CA PHE A 505 5.24 7.10 -26.52
C PHE A 505 5.86 7.87 -27.68
N SER A 506 5.30 7.73 -28.87
CA SER A 506 5.71 8.53 -30.04
C SER A 506 5.45 10.03 -29.82
N LYS A 507 4.47 10.35 -28.99
CA LYS A 507 4.09 11.70 -28.63
C LYS A 507 3.46 11.72 -27.24
N LEU A 508 3.76 12.78 -26.45
CA LEU A 508 3.16 13.04 -25.16
C LEU A 508 2.49 14.42 -25.13
N PRO A 509 1.48 14.63 -24.26
CA PRO A 509 0.87 15.95 -24.10
C PRO A 509 1.89 16.94 -23.51
N ARG A 510 1.94 18.13 -24.08
CA ARG A 510 2.80 19.24 -23.60
C ARG A 510 2.02 20.33 -22.90
N THR A 511 0.70 20.33 -23.02
CA THR A 511 -0.20 21.29 -22.36
C THR A 511 -1.43 20.58 -21.82
N GLY A 512 -2.07 21.16 -20.81
CA GLY A 512 -3.31 20.62 -20.26
C GLY A 512 -4.41 20.49 -21.31
N LYS A 513 -4.55 21.46 -22.22
CA LYS A 513 -5.50 21.36 -23.34
C LYS A 513 -5.23 20.13 -24.21
N GLN A 514 -3.97 19.82 -24.50
CA GLN A 514 -3.64 18.63 -25.28
C GLN A 514 -3.97 17.35 -24.53
N LEU A 515 -3.68 17.29 -23.21
CA LEU A 515 -4.02 16.16 -22.35
C LEU A 515 -5.52 15.86 -22.34
N LEU A 516 -6.35 16.89 -22.18
CA LEU A 516 -7.81 16.71 -22.10
C LEU A 516 -8.46 16.45 -23.47
N ALA A 517 -7.87 16.95 -24.57
CA ALA A 517 -8.47 16.86 -25.90
C ALA A 517 -8.05 15.61 -26.69
N ASN A 518 -6.97 14.94 -26.33
CA ASN A 518 -6.41 13.84 -27.11
C ASN A 518 -6.11 12.62 -26.26
N ARG A 519 -5.97 11.48 -26.93
CA ARG A 519 -5.45 10.24 -26.37
C ARG A 519 -4.12 9.90 -27.01
N TYR A 520 -3.18 9.42 -26.22
CA TYR A 520 -1.82 9.11 -26.64
C TYR A 520 -1.54 7.65 -26.35
N ASN A 521 -1.27 6.87 -27.38
CA ASN A 521 -0.97 5.44 -27.28
C ASN A 521 0.54 5.23 -27.13
N SER A 522 0.92 4.14 -26.46
CA SER A 522 2.29 3.71 -26.29
C SER A 522 2.53 2.36 -26.93
N GLU A 523 3.79 2.09 -27.20
CA GLU A 523 4.29 0.79 -27.64
C GLU A 523 5.13 0.14 -26.53
N PRO A 524 5.26 -1.20 -26.51
CA PRO A 524 6.15 -1.88 -25.57
C PRO A 524 7.61 -1.56 -25.88
N VAL A 525 8.47 -1.69 -24.88
CA VAL A 525 9.91 -1.72 -25.11
C VAL A 525 10.25 -3.05 -25.78
N VAL A 526 11.03 -3.01 -26.86
CA VAL A 526 11.46 -4.20 -27.61
C VAL A 526 12.89 -4.52 -27.25
N PHE A 527 13.14 -5.76 -26.89
CA PHE A 527 14.47 -6.34 -26.71
C PHE A 527 14.84 -7.18 -27.95
N ASP A 528 16.04 -6.96 -28.47
CA ASP A 528 16.57 -7.68 -29.63
C ASP A 528 16.99 -9.13 -29.31
#